data_efb3535849725ff55f6bbd700af54d4c
#
_entry.id   efb3535849725ff55f6bbd700af54d4c
#
_cell.length_a   1.000
_cell.length_b   1.000
_cell.length_c   1.000
_cell.angle_alpha   90.00
_cell.angle_beta   90.00
_cell.angle_gamma   90.00
#
_symmetry.space_group_name_H-M   'P 1'
#
loop_
_entity.id
_entity.type
_entity.pdbx_description
1 polymer ?
#
loop_
_entity_poly.entity_id
_entity_poly.type
_entity_poly.pdbx_seq_one_letter_code
_entity_poly.pdbx_strand_id
1 'polypeptide(L)'
;MTTEELESVIEGQTESQNLDFKADIPWSPASMVKDFIAMANVRDGGSIVIGVGESEEGFIATGVCEENLKTYKVDEMKDKLASYTDPSVDFKVTFPTDKSGNKYVVIKVLPFREIPVISRVSIPKEINAHTIYYRNTDKRWQSAPVSNSNDLRDIIETAVVKMMQKRLEAGFTIAPSVLAKSDPKEQVAKAEETRINLEKEAEFEPGELLKNIMRRGYWKIQFIPVKFGDIPTVKECLDIVSRSRTRLNWDFPHVPPNNNNSEKVVPLESGYEMESDLGARKEYWRLYQSEQFLMYRALIEDWYAEDPFRSELAKDRKAGVTLTIYSSLVFLITETFEFLSRLYQNGLFQDGVKVSMTLYNLKDRKLRIDALGRMPFSYDRITGAEQISLTQNLNPDEILTNGLAVGNQFILSVLDKFAYNPPPEMILGWQKDWLGGTFQH
;
A
#
# COMPACT_ATOMS: atom_id res chain seq x y z
N MET A 1 -1.32 -8.37 12.56
CA MET A 1 -2.65 -7.70 12.66
C MET A 1 -2.91 -7.44 14.12
N THR A 2 -3.19 -6.21 14.50
CA THR A 2 -3.58 -5.83 15.85
C THR A 2 -5.07 -6.17 16.08
N THR A 3 -5.54 -6.08 17.32
CA THR A 3 -6.98 -6.25 17.64
C THR A 3 -7.85 -5.26 16.86
N GLU A 4 -7.42 -4.01 16.75
CA GLU A 4 -8.13 -2.95 16.05
C GLU A 4 -8.19 -3.19 14.53
N GLU A 5 -7.08 -3.64 13.96
CA GLU A 5 -7.03 -4.02 12.54
C GLU A 5 -7.93 -5.22 12.26
N LEU A 6 -7.98 -6.19 13.16
CA LEU A 6 -8.85 -7.36 13.05
C LEU A 6 -10.33 -6.93 13.09
N GLU A 7 -10.72 -6.09 14.04
CA GLU A 7 -12.09 -5.61 14.17
C GLU A 7 -12.53 -4.80 12.93
N SER A 8 -11.67 -3.89 12.45
CA SER A 8 -11.95 -3.14 11.22
C SER A 8 -12.13 -4.06 10.00
N VAL A 9 -11.36 -5.13 9.92
CA VAL A 9 -11.46 -6.12 8.84
C VAL A 9 -12.75 -6.95 8.96
N ILE A 10 -13.14 -7.33 10.18
CA ILE A 10 -14.38 -8.08 10.44
C ILE A 10 -15.61 -7.18 10.23
N GLU A 11 -15.58 -5.94 10.70
CA GLU A 11 -16.66 -4.96 10.51
C GLU A 11 -16.91 -4.61 9.04
N GLY A 12 -15.84 -4.64 8.22
CA GLY A 12 -15.94 -4.46 6.77
C GLY A 12 -16.77 -5.54 6.06
N GLN A 13 -16.99 -6.68 6.68
CA GLN A 13 -17.82 -7.81 6.23
C GLN A 13 -17.66 -8.14 4.73
N THR A 14 -16.46 -7.98 4.19
CA THR A 14 -16.24 -8.17 2.74
C THR A 14 -14.87 -8.80 2.51
N GLU A 15 -14.88 -9.94 1.83
CA GLU A 15 -13.65 -10.52 1.28
C GLU A 15 -13.10 -9.65 0.14
N SER A 16 -11.83 -9.74 -0.08
CA SER A 16 -11.16 -9.06 -1.17
C SER A 16 -10.13 -9.98 -1.83
N GLN A 17 -9.46 -9.50 -2.87
CA GLN A 17 -8.42 -10.26 -3.52
C GLN A 17 -7.31 -10.70 -2.55
N ASN A 18 -7.04 -9.92 -1.51
CA ASN A 18 -5.99 -10.17 -0.53
C ASN A 18 -6.52 -10.43 0.90
N LEU A 19 -7.82 -10.72 1.04
CA LEU A 19 -8.46 -11.07 2.31
C LEU A 19 -9.42 -12.23 2.13
N ASP A 20 -9.29 -13.25 2.96
CA ASP A 20 -10.13 -14.45 2.97
C ASP A 20 -10.58 -14.76 4.39
N PHE A 21 -11.84 -15.08 4.58
CA PHE A 21 -12.41 -15.49 5.86
C PHE A 21 -12.65 -17.00 5.89
N LYS A 22 -12.37 -17.60 7.04
CA LYS A 22 -12.67 -19.01 7.27
C LYS A 22 -13.29 -19.20 8.65
N ALA A 23 -14.25 -20.07 8.73
CA ALA A 23 -14.86 -20.49 9.99
C ALA A 23 -13.82 -21.09 10.96
N ASP A 24 -14.24 -21.44 12.16
CA ASP A 24 -13.41 -22.16 13.13
C ASP A 24 -13.05 -23.57 12.60
N ILE A 25 -11.90 -23.70 11.99
CA ILE A 25 -11.38 -24.96 11.43
C ILE A 25 -9.98 -25.25 11.95
N PRO A 26 -9.59 -26.53 12.11
CA PRO A 26 -8.21 -26.90 12.41
C PRO A 26 -7.31 -26.67 11.20
N TRP A 27 -6.02 -26.46 11.44
CA TRP A 27 -5.03 -26.43 10.38
C TRP A 27 -5.03 -27.75 9.59
N SER A 28 -5.17 -27.65 8.27
CA SER A 28 -5.04 -28.75 7.34
C SER A 28 -4.40 -28.30 6.03
N PRO A 29 -3.26 -28.89 5.61
CA PRO A 29 -2.66 -28.55 4.31
C PRO A 29 -3.63 -28.76 3.16
N ALA A 30 -4.38 -29.85 3.19
CA ALA A 30 -5.30 -30.21 2.10
C ALA A 30 -6.35 -29.14 1.82
N SER A 31 -6.90 -28.51 2.87
CA SER A 31 -7.95 -27.48 2.73
C SER A 31 -7.43 -26.08 2.50
N MET A 32 -6.16 -25.80 2.82
CA MET A 32 -5.65 -24.42 2.85
C MET A 32 -4.54 -24.14 1.83
N VAL A 33 -3.84 -25.15 1.33
CA VAL A 33 -2.68 -24.95 0.45
C VAL A 33 -3.03 -24.18 -0.83
N LYS A 34 -4.23 -24.37 -1.36
CA LYS A 34 -4.75 -23.61 -2.50
C LYS A 34 -4.80 -22.11 -2.21
N ASP A 35 -5.28 -21.72 -1.02
CA ASP A 35 -5.39 -20.32 -0.62
C ASP A 35 -4.01 -19.71 -0.39
N PHE A 36 -3.08 -20.47 0.19
CA PHE A 36 -1.70 -20.01 0.33
C PHE A 36 -1.02 -19.73 -1.02
N ILE A 37 -1.17 -20.64 -2.00
CA ILE A 37 -0.63 -20.43 -3.34
C ILE A 37 -1.29 -19.21 -3.99
N ALA A 38 -2.63 -19.14 -3.94
CA ALA A 38 -3.37 -18.05 -4.56
C ALA A 38 -3.00 -16.69 -3.96
N MET A 39 -2.90 -16.60 -2.63
CA MET A 39 -2.49 -15.38 -1.93
C MET A 39 -1.04 -15.00 -2.22
N ALA A 40 -0.12 -15.99 -2.29
CA ALA A 40 1.28 -15.73 -2.62
C ALA A 40 1.46 -15.17 -4.03
N ASN A 41 0.54 -15.47 -4.95
CA ASN A 41 0.56 -14.98 -6.32
C ASN A 41 -0.13 -13.62 -6.50
N VAL A 42 -0.82 -13.09 -5.49
CA VAL A 42 -1.31 -11.72 -5.48
C VAL A 42 -0.13 -10.76 -5.21
N ARG A 43 -0.12 -9.62 -5.86
CA ARG A 43 1.00 -8.67 -5.87
C ARG A 43 1.53 -8.31 -4.48
N ASP A 44 0.64 -8.08 -3.53
CA ASP A 44 0.98 -7.69 -2.14
C ASP A 44 0.77 -8.85 -1.14
N GLY A 45 0.55 -10.06 -1.64
CA GLY A 45 0.16 -11.18 -0.80
C GLY A 45 -1.26 -11.04 -0.28
N GLY A 46 -1.58 -11.70 0.84
CA GLY A 46 -2.92 -11.62 1.42
C GLY A 46 -2.96 -12.09 2.87
N SER A 47 -4.15 -11.99 3.46
CA SER A 47 -4.42 -12.44 4.83
C SER A 47 -5.57 -13.45 4.82
N ILE A 48 -5.40 -14.54 5.55
CA ILE A 48 -6.45 -15.53 5.83
C ILE A 48 -6.79 -15.39 7.30
N VAL A 49 -8.05 -15.05 7.61
CA VAL A 49 -8.56 -14.87 8.98
C VAL A 49 -9.44 -16.05 9.32
N ILE A 50 -9.04 -16.84 10.33
CA ILE A 50 -9.78 -18.01 10.82
C ILE A 50 -10.57 -17.58 12.06
N GLY A 51 -11.80 -18.04 12.17
CA GLY A 51 -12.75 -17.70 13.23
C GLY A 51 -13.86 -16.75 12.77
N VAL A 52 -13.97 -16.54 11.46
CA VAL A 52 -15.05 -15.75 10.84
C VAL A 52 -15.77 -16.65 9.85
N GLY A 53 -17.00 -17.04 10.17
CA GLY A 53 -17.83 -17.89 9.34
C GLY A 53 -18.77 -17.10 8.43
N GLU A 54 -19.17 -17.68 7.31
CA GLU A 54 -20.20 -17.13 6.41
C GLU A 54 -21.61 -17.59 6.86
N SER A 55 -22.57 -16.66 6.82
CA SER A 55 -23.98 -16.93 7.09
C SER A 55 -24.86 -16.29 6.01
N GLU A 56 -26.16 -16.54 6.05
CA GLU A 56 -27.13 -15.92 5.13
C GLU A 56 -27.21 -14.39 5.28
N GLU A 57 -26.86 -13.87 6.45
CA GLU A 57 -26.89 -12.43 6.76
C GLU A 57 -25.50 -11.74 6.63
N GLY A 58 -24.46 -12.48 6.25
CA GLY A 58 -23.09 -11.98 6.12
C GLY A 58 -22.08 -12.80 6.94
N PHE A 59 -20.96 -12.20 7.28
CA PHE A 59 -19.91 -12.86 8.06
C PHE A 59 -20.17 -12.76 9.57
N ILE A 60 -19.99 -13.87 10.29
CA ILE A 60 -20.14 -13.94 11.75
C ILE A 60 -18.77 -14.25 12.38
N ALA A 61 -18.31 -13.35 13.24
CA ALA A 61 -17.09 -13.49 14.00
C ALA A 61 -17.33 -14.34 15.26
N THR A 62 -16.93 -15.62 15.23
CA THR A 62 -17.09 -16.56 16.35
C THR A 62 -15.81 -16.82 17.12
N GLY A 63 -14.67 -16.41 16.55
CA GLY A 63 -13.37 -16.81 17.05
C GLY A 63 -13.03 -18.27 16.74
N VAL A 64 -11.89 -18.73 17.25
CA VAL A 64 -11.34 -20.07 17.07
C VAL A 64 -11.25 -20.76 18.44
N CYS A 65 -11.74 -21.98 18.53
CA CYS A 65 -11.69 -22.75 19.77
C CYS A 65 -10.24 -23.16 20.13
N GLU A 66 -9.97 -23.37 21.42
CA GLU A 66 -8.63 -23.72 21.92
C GLU A 66 -8.06 -25.01 21.32
N GLU A 67 -8.89 -25.94 20.91
CA GLU A 67 -8.49 -27.19 20.28
C GLU A 67 -7.93 -26.93 18.88
N ASN A 68 -8.62 -26.12 18.08
CA ASN A 68 -8.19 -25.76 16.74
C ASN A 68 -6.98 -24.79 16.76
N LEU A 69 -6.92 -23.86 17.72
CA LEU A 69 -5.78 -22.95 17.88
C LEU A 69 -4.45 -23.72 18.02
N LYS A 70 -4.44 -24.84 18.78
CA LYS A 70 -3.25 -25.67 18.99
C LYS A 70 -2.71 -26.33 17.72
N THR A 71 -3.51 -26.40 16.67
CA THR A 71 -3.11 -27.00 15.39
C THR A 71 -2.27 -26.04 14.53
N TYR A 72 -2.35 -24.73 14.74
CA TYR A 72 -1.65 -23.71 13.95
C TYR A 72 -0.20 -23.49 14.43
N LYS A 73 0.62 -24.54 14.29
CA LYS A 73 2.04 -24.50 14.67
C LYS A 73 2.88 -24.10 13.45
N VAL A 74 3.51 -22.94 13.51
CA VAL A 74 4.19 -22.29 12.38
C VAL A 74 5.22 -23.20 11.72
N ASP A 75 6.05 -23.92 12.51
CA ASP A 75 7.10 -24.76 11.95
C ASP A 75 6.50 -25.99 11.23
N GLU A 76 5.50 -26.64 11.82
CA GLU A 76 4.80 -27.75 11.17
C GLU A 76 4.07 -27.30 9.89
N MET A 77 3.51 -26.07 9.91
CA MET A 77 2.86 -25.47 8.75
C MET A 77 3.86 -25.23 7.62
N LYS A 78 5.04 -24.68 7.90
CA LYS A 78 6.11 -24.42 6.92
C LYS A 78 6.59 -25.72 6.27
N ASP A 79 6.91 -26.73 7.06
CA ASP A 79 7.39 -28.01 6.58
C ASP A 79 6.36 -28.70 5.66
N LYS A 80 5.10 -28.65 6.06
CA LYS A 80 4.01 -29.21 5.24
C LYS A 80 3.82 -28.43 3.94
N LEU A 81 3.72 -27.09 4.00
CA LEU A 81 3.54 -26.28 2.80
C LEU A 81 4.67 -26.43 1.79
N ALA A 82 5.93 -26.52 2.24
CA ALA A 82 7.08 -26.75 1.36
C ALA A 82 6.98 -28.01 0.52
N SER A 83 6.24 -29.02 0.97
CA SER A 83 6.00 -30.25 0.20
C SER A 83 4.95 -30.08 -0.91
N TYR A 84 4.11 -29.05 -0.84
CA TYR A 84 3.00 -28.78 -1.76
C TYR A 84 3.26 -27.64 -2.73
N THR A 85 4.24 -26.76 -2.46
CA THR A 85 4.45 -25.52 -3.21
C THR A 85 5.86 -25.43 -3.80
N ASP A 86 5.98 -24.75 -4.94
CA ASP A 86 7.25 -24.46 -5.61
C ASP A 86 7.18 -23.06 -6.27
N PRO A 87 8.02 -22.09 -5.83
CA PRO A 87 8.84 -22.10 -4.62
C PRO A 87 8.00 -22.17 -3.33
N SER A 88 8.66 -22.36 -2.19
CA SER A 88 7.98 -22.37 -0.88
C SER A 88 7.33 -21.02 -0.59
N VAL A 89 6.16 -21.04 0.04
CA VAL A 89 5.41 -19.85 0.42
C VAL A 89 5.90 -19.31 1.76
N ASP A 90 6.22 -18.03 1.80
CA ASP A 90 6.53 -17.32 3.04
C ASP A 90 5.23 -16.80 3.69
N PHE A 91 5.10 -16.98 5.01
CA PHE A 91 3.93 -16.49 5.75
C PHE A 91 4.25 -16.22 7.23
N LYS A 92 3.37 -15.48 7.89
CA LYS A 92 3.38 -15.24 9.35
C LYS A 92 2.03 -15.61 9.94
N VAL A 93 2.02 -16.10 11.16
CA VAL A 93 0.80 -16.39 11.93
C VAL A 93 0.78 -15.52 13.17
N THR A 94 -0.36 -14.89 13.44
CA THR A 94 -0.62 -14.14 14.67
C THR A 94 -1.94 -14.59 15.28
N PHE A 95 -2.09 -14.41 16.59
CA PHE A 95 -3.26 -14.86 17.35
C PHE A 95 -3.89 -13.66 18.06
N PRO A 96 -4.49 -12.70 17.32
CA PRO A 96 -5.15 -11.56 17.92
C PRO A 96 -6.43 -11.97 18.66
N THR A 97 -6.84 -11.13 19.63
CA THR A 97 -8.08 -11.28 20.38
C THR A 97 -8.95 -10.07 20.13
N ASP A 98 -10.26 -10.26 19.90
CA ASP A 98 -11.21 -9.16 19.78
C ASP A 98 -11.57 -8.55 21.15
N LYS A 99 -12.36 -7.47 21.15
CA LYS A 99 -12.84 -6.83 22.39
C LYS A 99 -13.77 -7.71 23.23
N SER A 100 -14.37 -8.72 22.62
CA SER A 100 -15.23 -9.70 23.30
C SER A 100 -14.44 -10.84 23.91
N GLY A 101 -13.12 -10.91 23.71
CA GLY A 101 -12.25 -11.94 24.22
C GLY A 101 -12.11 -13.16 23.32
N ASN A 102 -12.72 -13.17 22.13
CA ASN A 102 -12.55 -14.26 21.16
C ASN A 102 -11.17 -14.21 20.52
N LYS A 103 -10.53 -15.37 20.38
CA LYS A 103 -9.23 -15.51 19.72
C LYS A 103 -9.41 -15.88 18.27
N TYR A 104 -8.57 -15.32 17.42
CA TYR A 104 -8.54 -15.60 15.99
C TYR A 104 -7.16 -16.08 15.56
N VAL A 105 -7.08 -16.74 14.40
CA VAL A 105 -5.81 -17.00 13.74
C VAL A 105 -5.74 -16.15 12.48
N VAL A 106 -4.74 -15.31 12.39
CA VAL A 106 -4.49 -14.51 11.20
C VAL A 106 -3.19 -14.97 10.55
N ILE A 107 -3.31 -15.45 9.32
CA ILE A 107 -2.19 -15.92 8.51
C ILE A 107 -1.93 -14.87 7.44
N LYS A 108 -0.84 -14.11 7.58
CA LYS A 108 -0.38 -13.19 6.54
C LYS A 108 0.53 -13.96 5.59
N VAL A 109 0.05 -14.19 4.38
CA VAL A 109 0.81 -14.82 3.29
C VAL A 109 1.55 -13.72 2.53
N LEU A 110 2.87 -13.87 2.39
CA LEU A 110 3.72 -12.91 1.69
C LEU A 110 3.68 -13.19 0.17
N PRO A 111 3.81 -12.16 -0.67
CA PRO A 111 3.86 -12.37 -2.11
C PRO A 111 5.12 -13.12 -2.53
N PHE A 112 5.07 -13.84 -3.63
CA PHE A 112 6.25 -14.53 -4.17
C PHE A 112 7.42 -13.55 -4.39
N ARG A 113 8.67 -14.04 -4.26
CA ARG A 113 9.86 -13.19 -4.32
C ARG A 113 10.30 -12.84 -5.75
N GLU A 114 10.33 -13.81 -6.64
CA GLU A 114 10.86 -13.67 -8.02
C GLU A 114 9.93 -14.27 -9.06
N ILE A 115 9.48 -15.50 -8.80
CA ILE A 115 8.65 -16.27 -9.73
C ILE A 115 7.36 -16.73 -9.03
N PRO A 116 6.26 -16.82 -9.75
CA PRO A 116 4.99 -17.27 -9.20
C PRO A 116 5.09 -18.63 -8.55
N VAL A 117 4.32 -18.84 -7.49
CA VAL A 117 4.22 -20.12 -6.80
C VAL A 117 3.28 -21.03 -7.55
N ILE A 118 3.72 -22.27 -7.77
CA ILE A 118 2.91 -23.35 -8.33
C ILE A 118 2.70 -24.47 -7.31
N SER A 119 1.64 -25.23 -7.49
CA SER A 119 1.44 -26.50 -6.75
C SER A 119 2.40 -27.58 -7.22
N ARG A 120 3.09 -28.27 -6.30
CA ARG A 120 3.99 -29.40 -6.65
C ARG A 120 3.26 -30.71 -6.86
N VAL A 121 2.19 -30.94 -6.12
CA VAL A 121 1.45 -32.19 -6.06
C VAL A 121 -0.05 -31.96 -6.23
N SER A 122 -0.77 -33.00 -6.65
CA SER A 122 -2.23 -32.97 -6.68
C SER A 122 -2.81 -33.43 -5.35
N ILE A 123 -3.87 -32.78 -4.90
CA ILE A 123 -4.76 -33.28 -3.85
C ILE A 123 -6.13 -33.49 -4.51
N PRO A 124 -6.69 -34.70 -4.49
CA PRO A 124 -7.97 -34.98 -5.16
C PRO A 124 -9.06 -34.00 -4.76
N LYS A 125 -9.72 -33.37 -5.73
CA LYS A 125 -10.78 -32.37 -5.63
C LYS A 125 -10.34 -30.99 -5.11
N GLU A 126 -9.12 -30.82 -4.61
CA GLU A 126 -8.63 -29.56 -4.03
C GLU A 126 -7.65 -28.83 -4.94
N ILE A 127 -6.55 -29.48 -5.32
CA ILE A 127 -5.52 -28.89 -6.17
C ILE A 127 -5.00 -29.86 -7.23
N ASN A 128 -4.64 -29.30 -8.38
CA ASN A 128 -3.92 -29.99 -9.45
C ASN A 128 -2.43 -29.68 -9.34
N ALA A 129 -1.57 -30.66 -9.62
CA ALA A 129 -0.13 -30.42 -9.68
C ALA A 129 0.24 -29.44 -10.80
N HIS A 130 1.36 -28.74 -10.63
CA HIS A 130 1.95 -27.81 -11.61
C HIS A 130 0.99 -26.70 -12.07
N THR A 131 0.12 -26.25 -11.17
CA THR A 131 -0.92 -25.27 -11.46
C THR A 131 -0.67 -23.99 -10.68
N ILE A 132 -0.82 -22.85 -11.36
CA ILE A 132 -0.85 -21.52 -10.73
C ILE A 132 -2.27 -21.29 -10.22
N TYR A 133 -2.40 -21.04 -8.93
CA TYR A 133 -3.65 -20.59 -8.31
C TYR A 133 -3.57 -19.08 -8.06
N TYR A 134 -4.70 -18.41 -8.19
CA TYR A 134 -4.82 -16.96 -8.02
C TYR A 134 -6.17 -16.61 -7.38
N ARG A 135 -6.25 -15.47 -6.71
CA ARG A 135 -7.51 -14.91 -6.20
C ARG A 135 -8.23 -14.24 -7.37
N ASN A 136 -9.14 -14.96 -7.98
CA ASN A 136 -9.81 -14.58 -9.22
C ASN A 136 -10.61 -13.29 -9.04
N THR A 137 -10.43 -12.31 -9.94
CA THR A 137 -11.12 -11.03 -9.92
C THR A 137 -12.53 -11.10 -10.48
N ASP A 138 -12.81 -12.12 -11.31
CA ASP A 138 -14.11 -12.26 -12.00
C ASP A 138 -15.18 -12.99 -11.15
N LYS A 139 -14.80 -13.71 -10.09
CA LYS A 139 -15.68 -14.57 -9.30
C LYS A 139 -15.43 -14.43 -7.79
N ARG A 140 -16.03 -13.46 -7.14
CA ARG A 140 -16.09 -13.32 -5.67
C ARG A 140 -14.79 -13.70 -4.94
N TRP A 141 -13.64 -13.30 -5.46
CA TRP A 141 -12.32 -13.49 -4.85
C TRP A 141 -11.96 -14.94 -4.47
N GLN A 142 -12.43 -15.94 -5.22
CA GLN A 142 -12.12 -17.33 -4.94
C GLN A 142 -10.71 -17.73 -5.38
N SER A 143 -10.05 -18.55 -4.58
CA SER A 143 -8.79 -19.19 -4.95
C SER A 143 -9.07 -20.25 -6.03
N ALA A 144 -8.67 -20.00 -7.27
CA ALA A 144 -8.92 -20.87 -8.43
C ALA A 144 -7.66 -20.97 -9.31
N PRO A 145 -7.56 -22.03 -10.15
CA PRO A 145 -6.58 -22.05 -11.22
C PRO A 145 -6.72 -20.83 -12.11
N VAL A 146 -5.61 -20.25 -12.54
CA VAL A 146 -5.62 -19.14 -13.49
C VAL A 146 -6.30 -19.60 -14.78
N SER A 147 -7.40 -18.95 -15.13
CA SER A 147 -8.26 -19.33 -16.26
C SER A 147 -8.52 -18.19 -17.25
N ASN A 148 -8.07 -16.97 -16.94
CA ASN A 148 -8.24 -15.82 -17.81
C ASN A 148 -6.91 -15.08 -18.04
N SER A 149 -6.85 -14.30 -19.15
CA SER A 149 -5.64 -13.62 -19.56
C SER A 149 -5.27 -12.42 -18.67
N ASN A 150 -6.24 -11.83 -17.99
CA ASN A 150 -5.98 -10.67 -17.12
C ASN A 150 -5.24 -11.10 -15.85
N ASP A 151 -5.75 -12.14 -15.15
CA ASP A 151 -5.10 -12.69 -13.97
C ASP A 151 -3.68 -13.20 -14.31
N LEU A 152 -3.52 -13.86 -15.47
CA LEU A 152 -2.19 -14.32 -15.93
C LEU A 152 -1.25 -13.13 -16.20
N ARG A 153 -1.74 -12.06 -16.80
CA ARG A 153 -0.96 -10.85 -17.07
C ARG A 153 -0.49 -10.21 -15.78
N ASP A 154 -1.36 -10.04 -14.79
CA ASP A 154 -1.02 -9.45 -13.50
C ASP A 154 0.11 -10.21 -12.79
N ILE A 155 0.06 -11.54 -12.85
CA ILE A 155 1.09 -12.41 -12.28
C ILE A 155 2.42 -12.23 -13.03
N ILE A 156 2.39 -12.24 -14.38
CA ILE A 156 3.60 -12.11 -15.21
C ILE A 156 4.22 -10.72 -15.01
N GLU A 157 3.43 -9.67 -15.05
CA GLU A 157 3.93 -8.29 -14.86
C GLU A 157 4.57 -8.14 -13.47
N THR A 158 3.93 -8.67 -12.43
CA THR A 158 4.50 -8.70 -11.07
C THR A 158 5.84 -9.46 -11.03
N ALA A 159 5.94 -10.60 -11.70
CA ALA A 159 7.19 -11.38 -11.76
C ALA A 159 8.29 -10.63 -12.51
N VAL A 160 7.96 -10.03 -13.66
CA VAL A 160 8.93 -9.25 -14.46
C VAL A 160 9.49 -8.08 -13.66
N VAL A 161 8.63 -7.33 -12.96
CA VAL A 161 9.07 -6.21 -12.11
C VAL A 161 10.01 -6.67 -11.01
N LYS A 162 9.66 -7.73 -10.27
CA LYS A 162 10.50 -8.28 -9.19
C LYS A 162 11.85 -8.80 -9.72
N MET A 163 11.85 -9.45 -10.88
CA MET A 163 13.09 -9.90 -11.53
C MET A 163 13.96 -8.73 -12.00
N MET A 164 13.35 -7.67 -12.55
CA MET A 164 14.07 -6.45 -12.94
C MET A 164 14.69 -5.76 -11.72
N GLN A 165 13.91 -5.55 -10.65
CA GLN A 165 14.41 -4.97 -9.41
C GLN A 165 15.62 -5.74 -8.88
N LYS A 166 15.56 -7.07 -8.84
CA LYS A 166 16.68 -7.90 -8.38
C LYS A 166 17.92 -7.78 -9.27
N ARG A 167 17.74 -7.72 -10.61
CA ARG A 167 18.88 -7.50 -11.53
C ARG A 167 19.54 -6.17 -11.31
N LEU A 168 18.76 -5.11 -11.09
CA LEU A 168 19.26 -3.76 -10.82
C LEU A 168 20.00 -3.71 -9.48
N GLU A 169 19.46 -4.36 -8.44
CA GLU A 169 20.17 -4.53 -7.16
C GLU A 169 21.51 -5.27 -7.33
N ALA A 170 21.61 -6.17 -8.31
CA ALA A 170 22.85 -6.86 -8.67
C ALA A 170 23.78 -6.03 -9.58
N GLY A 171 23.45 -4.75 -9.85
CA GLY A 171 24.29 -3.82 -10.60
C GLY A 171 24.10 -3.84 -12.13
N PHE A 172 23.05 -4.47 -12.66
CA PHE A 172 22.72 -4.36 -14.08
C PHE A 172 22.09 -3.00 -14.36
N THR A 173 22.52 -2.33 -15.42
CA THR A 173 21.92 -1.07 -15.90
C THR A 173 21.12 -1.34 -17.18
N ILE A 174 19.98 -0.66 -17.31
CA ILE A 174 19.16 -0.69 -18.53
C ILE A 174 19.68 0.45 -19.42
N ALA A 175 20.06 0.14 -20.66
CA ALA A 175 20.51 1.18 -21.61
C ALA A 175 19.33 2.08 -22.00
N PRO A 176 19.48 3.42 -22.02
CA PRO A 176 18.44 4.33 -22.43
C PRO A 176 17.98 4.06 -23.86
N SER A 177 16.68 3.90 -24.08
CA SER A 177 16.14 3.79 -25.44
C SER A 177 16.26 5.14 -26.15
N VAL A 178 16.91 5.13 -27.30
CA VAL A 178 17.05 6.32 -28.18
C VAL A 178 15.68 6.56 -28.85
N LEU A 179 14.90 7.49 -28.35
CA LEU A 179 13.66 7.94 -28.98
C LEU A 179 13.88 9.11 -29.94
N ALA A 180 13.15 9.07 -31.04
CA ALA A 180 13.28 9.91 -32.21
C ALA A 180 13.10 11.41 -31.93
N LYS A 181 13.88 12.23 -32.64
CA LYS A 181 13.89 13.69 -32.57
C LYS A 181 12.73 14.29 -33.34
N SER A 182 12.00 15.21 -32.74
CA SER A 182 11.17 16.23 -33.42
C SER A 182 11.56 17.63 -32.91
N ASP A 183 11.38 18.65 -33.79
CA ASP A 183 11.97 19.99 -33.68
C ASP A 183 11.56 20.80 -32.45
N PRO A 184 12.53 21.42 -31.69
CA PRO A 184 12.33 21.69 -30.26
C PRO A 184 11.64 23.01 -29.89
N LYS A 185 11.67 24.07 -30.70
CA LYS A 185 11.39 25.43 -30.16
C LYS A 185 9.93 25.83 -30.15
N GLU A 186 9.15 25.49 -31.17
CA GLU A 186 7.71 25.82 -31.23
C GLU A 186 6.85 24.87 -30.36
N GLN A 187 7.28 23.62 -30.23
CA GLN A 187 6.63 22.63 -29.39
C GLN A 187 6.84 22.90 -27.91
N VAL A 188 8.00 23.45 -27.51
CA VAL A 188 8.32 23.77 -26.11
C VAL A 188 7.44 24.93 -25.62
N ALA A 189 7.21 25.97 -26.40
CA ALA A 189 6.38 27.11 -26.00
C ALA A 189 4.89 26.72 -25.83
N LYS A 190 4.37 25.90 -26.76
CA LYS A 190 2.98 25.43 -26.74
C LYS A 190 2.76 24.38 -25.61
N ALA A 191 3.77 23.55 -25.36
CA ALA A 191 3.77 22.60 -24.24
C ALA A 191 3.81 23.32 -22.90
N GLU A 192 4.58 24.40 -22.76
CA GLU A 192 4.67 25.19 -21.52
C GLU A 192 3.36 25.96 -21.25
N GLU A 193 2.73 26.52 -22.27
CA GLU A 193 1.42 27.17 -22.13
C GLU A 193 0.33 26.16 -21.73
N THR A 194 0.33 24.99 -22.37
CA THR A 194 -0.57 23.88 -22.01
C THR A 194 -0.32 23.42 -20.58
N ARG A 195 0.94 23.29 -20.18
CA ARG A 195 1.35 22.91 -18.82
C ARG A 195 0.83 23.90 -17.78
N ILE A 196 1.02 25.22 -18.01
CA ILE A 196 0.54 26.27 -17.10
C ILE A 196 -0.99 26.22 -16.96
N ASN A 197 -1.71 25.98 -18.05
CA ASN A 197 -3.17 25.88 -18.01
C ASN A 197 -3.64 24.63 -17.26
N LEU A 198 -3.03 23.46 -17.49
CA LEU A 198 -3.38 22.23 -16.76
C LEU A 198 -2.96 22.28 -15.29
N GLU A 199 -1.84 22.93 -14.96
CA GLU A 199 -1.46 23.17 -13.57
C GLU A 199 -2.50 24.06 -12.84
N LYS A 200 -3.06 25.06 -13.54
CA LYS A 200 -4.14 25.90 -13.01
C LYS A 200 -5.48 25.17 -12.91
N GLU A 201 -5.80 24.28 -13.87
CA GLU A 201 -7.01 23.46 -13.79
C GLU A 201 -7.00 22.51 -12.57
N ALA A 202 -5.82 22.14 -12.09
CA ALA A 202 -5.67 21.36 -10.87
C ALA A 202 -5.84 22.19 -9.58
N GLU A 203 -5.91 23.54 -9.66
CA GLU A 203 -6.28 24.41 -8.55
C GLU A 203 -7.81 24.35 -8.33
N PHE A 204 -8.21 24.20 -7.07
CA PHE A 204 -9.63 24.10 -6.72
C PHE A 204 -9.87 24.61 -5.29
N GLU A 205 -11.12 25.01 -5.02
CA GLU A 205 -11.54 25.39 -3.67
C GLU A 205 -11.65 24.13 -2.78
N PRO A 206 -10.92 24.06 -1.65
CA PRO A 206 -10.93 22.88 -0.80
C PRO A 206 -12.29 22.70 -0.12
N GLY A 207 -12.81 21.46 -0.14
CA GLY A 207 -13.96 21.03 0.65
C GLY A 207 -13.69 21.01 2.16
N GLU A 208 -14.71 20.70 2.94
CA GLU A 208 -14.61 20.72 4.42
C GLU A 208 -13.58 19.71 4.96
N LEU A 209 -13.52 18.50 4.41
CA LEU A 209 -12.53 17.51 4.83
C LEU A 209 -11.11 18.03 4.58
N LEU A 210 -10.85 18.56 3.39
CA LEU A 210 -9.52 19.05 3.05
C LEU A 210 -9.13 20.26 3.91
N LYS A 211 -10.06 21.17 4.18
CA LYS A 211 -9.84 22.26 5.13
C LYS A 211 -9.48 21.74 6.53
N ASN A 212 -10.14 20.67 6.98
CA ASN A 212 -9.81 20.02 8.24
C ASN A 212 -8.41 19.41 8.24
N ILE A 213 -8.06 18.66 7.20
CA ILE A 213 -6.70 18.09 7.03
C ILE A 213 -5.64 19.21 7.14
N MET A 214 -5.85 20.32 6.44
CA MET A 214 -4.89 21.42 6.36
C MET A 214 -4.71 22.20 7.68
N ARG A 215 -5.61 22.04 8.65
CA ARG A 215 -5.50 22.70 9.99
C ARG A 215 -4.43 22.07 10.87
N ARG A 216 -4.04 20.80 10.62
CA ARG A 216 -3.05 20.05 11.40
C ARG A 216 -1.88 19.65 10.52
N GLY A 217 -1.01 18.75 10.96
CA GLY A 217 0.07 18.22 10.13
C GLY A 217 -0.45 17.37 8.99
N TYR A 218 0.09 17.58 7.80
CA TYR A 218 -0.29 16.81 6.62
C TYR A 218 0.79 16.79 5.55
N TRP A 219 0.76 15.75 4.74
CA TRP A 219 1.49 15.65 3.49
C TRP A 219 0.63 16.15 2.32
N LYS A 220 1.24 16.94 1.44
CA LYS A 220 0.76 17.19 0.08
C LYS A 220 1.69 16.48 -0.88
N ILE A 221 1.16 15.57 -1.68
CA ILE A 221 1.89 14.76 -2.65
C ILE A 221 1.37 15.10 -4.04
N GLN A 222 2.28 15.39 -4.99
CA GLN A 222 1.93 15.73 -6.36
C GLN A 222 2.82 14.97 -7.33
N PHE A 223 2.19 14.36 -8.34
CA PHE A 223 2.86 13.84 -9.51
C PHE A 223 2.42 14.68 -10.71
N ILE A 224 3.37 15.31 -11.37
CA ILE A 224 3.13 16.15 -12.53
C ILE A 224 3.90 15.51 -13.69
N PRO A 225 3.23 14.99 -14.73
CA PRO A 225 3.90 14.38 -15.86
C PRO A 225 4.80 15.40 -16.58
N VAL A 226 5.92 14.94 -17.12
CA VAL A 226 6.81 15.78 -17.95
C VAL A 226 6.07 16.21 -19.22
N LYS A 227 5.31 15.28 -19.80
CA LYS A 227 4.40 15.54 -20.88
C LYS A 227 3.01 15.08 -20.47
N PHE A 228 2.04 16.01 -20.52
CA PHE A 228 0.68 15.67 -20.14
C PHE A 228 0.09 14.59 -21.03
N GLY A 229 -0.51 13.58 -20.39
CA GLY A 229 -1.22 12.52 -21.06
C GLY A 229 -2.66 12.88 -21.38
N ASP A 230 -3.38 11.90 -21.89
CA ASP A 230 -4.81 11.99 -22.19
C ASP A 230 -5.45 10.64 -21.88
N ILE A 231 -5.81 10.45 -20.61
CA ILE A 231 -6.55 9.25 -20.18
C ILE A 231 -7.94 9.31 -20.85
N PRO A 232 -8.33 8.28 -21.64
CA PRO A 232 -9.48 8.38 -22.54
C PRO A 232 -10.82 8.67 -21.86
N THR A 233 -11.01 8.18 -20.65
CA THR A 233 -12.26 8.38 -19.89
C THR A 233 -12.01 8.73 -18.44
N VAL A 234 -12.90 9.52 -17.86
CA VAL A 234 -12.86 9.84 -16.42
C VAL A 234 -12.89 8.57 -15.56
N LYS A 235 -13.71 7.56 -15.94
CA LYS A 235 -13.78 6.28 -15.22
C LYS A 235 -12.41 5.57 -15.20
N GLU A 236 -11.65 5.65 -16.26
CA GLU A 236 -10.34 5.01 -16.35
C GLU A 236 -9.33 5.60 -15.36
N CYS A 237 -9.49 6.87 -14.97
CA CYS A 237 -8.70 7.46 -13.88
C CYS A 237 -8.91 6.67 -12.57
N LEU A 238 -10.15 6.34 -12.19
CA LEU A 238 -10.44 5.54 -11.01
C LEU A 238 -9.93 4.11 -11.14
N ASP A 239 -10.10 3.50 -12.30
CA ASP A 239 -9.68 2.12 -12.59
C ASP A 239 -8.13 2.00 -12.50
N ILE A 240 -7.39 3.00 -13.00
CA ILE A 240 -5.93 3.07 -12.91
C ILE A 240 -5.48 3.20 -11.45
N VAL A 241 -6.05 4.13 -10.67
CA VAL A 241 -5.73 4.26 -9.25
C VAL A 241 -6.03 2.95 -8.50
N SER A 242 -7.19 2.36 -8.76
CA SER A 242 -7.62 1.11 -8.11
C SER A 242 -6.68 -0.07 -8.37
N ARG A 243 -6.15 -0.18 -9.59
CA ARG A 243 -5.16 -1.22 -9.96
C ARG A 243 -3.76 -0.92 -9.43
N SER A 244 -3.41 0.37 -9.30
CA SER A 244 -2.07 0.81 -8.90
C SER A 244 -1.88 0.89 -7.39
N ARG A 245 -2.93 0.94 -6.58
CA ARG A 245 -2.83 1.06 -5.11
C ARG A 245 -2.01 -0.06 -4.49
N THR A 246 -1.30 0.25 -3.40
CA THR A 246 -0.64 -0.75 -2.57
C THR A 246 -1.61 -1.30 -1.53
N ARG A 247 -1.36 -2.52 -1.03
CA ARG A 247 -2.21 -3.21 -0.05
C ARG A 247 -1.36 -3.90 1.02
N LEU A 248 -0.36 -3.20 1.55
CA LEU A 248 0.57 -3.76 2.51
C LEU A 248 -0.05 -3.92 3.90
N ASN A 249 -0.71 -2.89 4.38
CA ASN A 249 -1.46 -2.88 5.64
C ASN A 249 -2.83 -2.22 5.45
N TRP A 250 -2.82 -1.02 4.91
CA TRP A 250 -3.99 -0.25 4.50
C TRP A 250 -3.82 0.13 3.04
N ASP A 251 -4.92 0.24 2.29
CA ASP A 251 -4.86 0.67 0.89
C ASP A 251 -4.19 2.05 0.77
N PHE A 252 -3.25 2.18 -0.15
CA PHE A 252 -2.63 3.46 -0.46
C PHE A 252 -2.52 3.66 -1.99
N PRO A 253 -3.09 4.75 -2.52
CA PRO A 253 -4.11 5.58 -1.89
C PRO A 253 -5.38 4.78 -1.61
N HIS A 254 -6.17 5.20 -0.61
CA HIS A 254 -7.41 4.50 -0.30
C HIS A 254 -8.45 4.70 -1.41
N VAL A 255 -9.13 3.62 -1.76
CA VAL A 255 -10.26 3.63 -2.70
C VAL A 255 -11.40 2.85 -2.04
N PRO A 256 -12.42 3.52 -1.54
CA PRO A 256 -13.55 2.85 -0.89
C PRO A 256 -14.33 1.97 -1.87
N PRO A 257 -14.83 0.81 -1.42
CA PRO A 257 -15.63 -0.06 -2.26
C PRO A 257 -17.00 0.53 -2.62
N ASN A 258 -17.53 1.37 -1.75
CA ASN A 258 -18.81 2.05 -1.92
C ASN A 258 -18.79 3.43 -1.27
N ASN A 259 -19.59 4.36 -1.80
CA ASN A 259 -19.76 5.67 -1.18
C ASN A 259 -20.61 5.55 0.09
N ASN A 260 -20.19 6.23 1.15
CA ASN A 260 -20.89 6.33 2.43
C ASN A 260 -20.72 7.73 3.04
N ASN A 261 -21.11 7.94 4.29
CA ASN A 261 -21.03 9.24 4.94
C ASN A 261 -19.59 9.72 5.19
N SER A 262 -18.64 8.79 5.34
CA SER A 262 -17.23 9.08 5.67
C SER A 262 -16.31 8.96 4.47
N GLU A 263 -16.77 8.36 3.38
CA GLU A 263 -15.95 8.07 2.20
C GLU A 263 -16.74 8.34 0.94
N LYS A 264 -16.14 9.09 0.03
CA LYS A 264 -16.76 9.47 -1.24
C LYS A 264 -15.76 9.33 -2.38
N VAL A 265 -16.21 8.71 -3.46
CA VAL A 265 -15.50 8.64 -4.74
C VAL A 265 -16.42 9.23 -5.79
N VAL A 266 -16.05 10.34 -6.38
CA VAL A 266 -16.89 11.08 -7.33
C VAL A 266 -16.14 11.42 -8.60
N PRO A 267 -16.80 11.33 -9.77
CA PRO A 267 -16.23 11.82 -11.02
C PRO A 267 -16.22 13.35 -11.03
N LEU A 268 -15.14 13.91 -11.57
CA LEU A 268 -14.99 15.32 -11.92
C LEU A 268 -15.19 15.51 -13.42
N GLU A 269 -15.12 16.74 -13.90
CA GLU A 269 -15.17 17.05 -15.35
C GLU A 269 -14.01 16.40 -16.11
N SER A 270 -12.80 16.40 -15.54
CA SER A 270 -11.58 15.89 -16.15
C SER A 270 -10.80 14.89 -15.29
N GLY A 271 -11.45 14.16 -14.39
CA GLY A 271 -10.77 13.23 -13.51
C GLY A 271 -11.68 12.58 -12.47
N TYR A 272 -11.06 12.04 -11.45
CA TYR A 272 -11.75 11.45 -10.28
C TYR A 272 -11.20 12.01 -8.99
N GLU A 273 -12.08 12.17 -8.02
CA GLU A 273 -11.78 12.64 -6.67
C GLU A 273 -12.20 11.61 -5.63
N MET A 274 -11.43 11.51 -4.56
CA MET A 274 -11.77 10.70 -3.40
C MET A 274 -11.58 11.50 -2.10
N GLU A 275 -12.55 11.38 -1.22
CA GLU A 275 -12.51 11.84 0.17
C GLU A 275 -12.70 10.65 1.12
N SER A 276 -11.83 10.53 2.12
CA SER A 276 -11.96 9.53 3.18
C SER A 276 -11.70 10.15 4.55
N ASP A 277 -12.66 10.00 5.47
CA ASP A 277 -12.59 10.42 6.88
C ASP A 277 -12.86 9.22 7.78
N LEU A 278 -11.84 8.40 8.00
CA LEU A 278 -11.88 7.21 8.85
C LEU A 278 -11.09 7.47 10.15
N GLY A 279 -11.67 8.25 11.05
CA GLY A 279 -11.07 8.57 12.34
C GLY A 279 -9.71 9.27 12.20
N ALA A 280 -8.61 8.58 12.58
CA ALA A 280 -7.27 9.11 12.44
C ALA A 280 -6.74 9.08 11.00
N ARG A 281 -7.36 8.33 10.13
CA ARG A 281 -6.95 8.20 8.71
C ARG A 281 -7.83 9.10 7.86
N LYS A 282 -7.32 10.30 7.56
CA LYS A 282 -7.99 11.27 6.69
C LYS A 282 -7.13 11.50 5.47
N GLU A 283 -7.74 11.31 4.31
CA GLU A 283 -7.06 11.53 3.04
C GLU A 283 -7.99 12.05 1.96
N TYR A 284 -7.40 12.73 1.01
CA TYR A 284 -8.02 13.30 -0.15
C TYR A 284 -7.10 13.14 -1.34
N TRP A 285 -7.61 12.64 -2.47
CA TRP A 285 -6.81 12.60 -3.68
C TRP A 285 -7.63 12.86 -4.95
N ARG A 286 -6.93 13.29 -5.98
CA ARG A 286 -7.44 13.43 -7.35
C ARG A 286 -6.47 12.81 -8.35
N LEU A 287 -7.00 12.14 -9.38
CA LEU A 287 -6.29 11.83 -10.62
C LEU A 287 -7.04 12.44 -11.77
N TYR A 288 -6.35 13.25 -12.58
CA TYR A 288 -6.89 13.91 -13.75
C TYR A 288 -6.58 13.14 -15.02
N GLN A 289 -7.40 13.32 -16.08
CA GLN A 289 -7.12 12.75 -17.41
C GLN A 289 -5.78 13.22 -17.99
N SER A 290 -5.28 14.38 -17.57
CA SER A 290 -3.93 14.88 -17.87
C SER A 290 -2.78 14.11 -17.20
N GLU A 291 -3.06 13.02 -16.50
CA GLU A 291 -2.14 12.24 -15.67
C GLU A 291 -1.64 12.95 -14.41
N GLN A 292 -2.09 14.15 -14.09
CA GLN A 292 -1.73 14.81 -12.85
C GLN A 292 -2.38 14.08 -11.66
N PHE A 293 -1.57 13.72 -10.67
CA PHE A 293 -2.04 13.16 -9.40
C PHE A 293 -1.77 14.12 -8.26
N LEU A 294 -2.74 14.30 -7.39
CA LEU A 294 -2.68 15.16 -6.21
C LEU A 294 -3.26 14.42 -5.02
N MET A 295 -2.55 14.43 -3.89
CA MET A 295 -3.01 13.82 -2.65
C MET A 295 -2.70 14.70 -1.44
N TYR A 296 -3.64 14.75 -0.51
CA TYR A 296 -3.45 15.30 0.84
C TYR A 296 -3.71 14.18 1.85
N ARG A 297 -2.75 13.96 2.72
CA ARG A 297 -2.84 12.94 3.76
C ARG A 297 -2.51 13.52 5.12
N ALA A 298 -3.44 13.42 6.05
CA ALA A 298 -3.26 13.85 7.42
C ALA A 298 -2.17 13.04 8.13
N LEU A 299 -1.40 13.67 9.01
CA LEU A 299 -0.56 12.96 9.96
C LEU A 299 -1.45 12.22 10.97
N ILE A 300 -1.39 10.90 10.96
CA ILE A 300 -2.27 10.04 11.77
C ILE A 300 -2.19 10.36 13.27
N GLU A 301 -0.99 10.70 13.76
CA GLU A 301 -0.76 11.06 15.16
C GLU A 301 -1.51 12.31 15.64
N ASP A 302 -1.90 13.18 14.73
CA ASP A 302 -2.66 14.39 15.07
C ASP A 302 -4.17 14.11 15.28
N TRP A 303 -4.64 12.94 14.90
CA TRP A 303 -6.05 12.58 14.87
C TRP A 303 -6.40 11.39 15.77
N TYR A 304 -5.46 10.82 16.49
CA TYR A 304 -5.71 9.69 17.40
C TYR A 304 -6.81 9.95 18.43
N ALA A 305 -6.92 11.19 18.93
CA ALA A 305 -7.96 11.53 19.91
C ALA A 305 -9.40 11.48 19.32
N GLU A 306 -9.52 11.57 18.00
CA GLU A 306 -10.80 11.52 17.27
C GLU A 306 -11.07 10.13 16.69
N ASP A 307 -10.13 9.20 16.83
CA ASP A 307 -10.28 7.82 16.39
C ASP A 307 -11.02 7.01 17.45
N PRO A 308 -12.22 6.47 17.15
CA PRO A 308 -13.02 5.70 18.10
C PRO A 308 -12.25 4.50 18.68
N PHE A 309 -11.33 3.92 17.89
CA PHE A 309 -10.56 2.73 18.26
C PHE A 309 -9.26 3.05 19.00
N ARG A 310 -8.74 4.28 18.89
CA ARG A 310 -7.42 4.68 19.43
C ARG A 310 -7.49 5.76 20.50
N SER A 311 -8.68 6.30 20.79
CA SER A 311 -8.88 7.41 21.74
C SER A 311 -8.37 7.09 23.16
N GLU A 312 -8.50 5.83 23.61
CA GLU A 312 -7.98 5.39 24.90
C GLU A 312 -6.44 5.42 24.97
N LEU A 313 -5.76 4.99 23.88
CA LEU A 313 -4.30 5.00 23.76
C LEU A 313 -3.74 6.41 23.54
N ALA A 314 -4.62 7.35 23.19
CA ALA A 314 -4.28 8.71 22.80
C ALA A 314 -4.56 9.75 23.88
N LYS A 315 -5.04 9.37 25.08
CA LYS A 315 -5.42 10.29 26.17
C LYS A 315 -4.35 11.34 26.51
N ASP A 316 -3.07 11.01 26.30
CA ASP A 316 -1.93 11.89 26.55
C ASP A 316 -1.30 12.47 25.27
N ARG A 317 -1.86 12.19 24.08
CA ARG A 317 -1.30 12.64 22.81
C ARG A 317 -2.03 13.88 22.30
N LYS A 318 -1.33 15.01 22.30
CA LYS A 318 -1.83 16.26 21.74
C LYS A 318 -1.48 16.35 20.26
N ALA A 319 -2.46 16.77 19.43
CA ALA A 319 -2.23 17.10 18.04
C ALA A 319 -1.14 18.19 17.89
N GLY A 320 -0.35 18.12 16.82
CA GLY A 320 0.69 19.10 16.54
C GLY A 320 2.00 18.92 17.31
N VAL A 321 2.12 17.91 18.18
CA VAL A 321 3.29 17.74 19.06
C VAL A 321 4.34 16.79 18.51
N THR A 322 3.93 15.76 17.79
CA THR A 322 4.86 14.69 17.34
C THR A 322 4.84 14.49 15.82
N LEU A 323 5.94 13.93 15.30
CA LEU A 323 6.04 13.34 13.98
C LEU A 323 6.61 11.93 14.14
N THR A 324 5.90 10.92 13.65
CA THR A 324 6.30 9.52 13.74
C THR A 324 7.21 9.12 12.58
N ILE A 325 8.26 8.32 12.86
CA ILE A 325 9.24 7.93 11.85
C ILE A 325 8.66 6.86 10.91
N TYR A 326 8.04 5.83 11.46
CA TYR A 326 7.60 4.71 10.63
C TYR A 326 6.30 5.05 9.92
N SER A 327 5.23 5.35 10.65
CA SER A 327 3.91 5.56 10.06
C SER A 327 3.83 6.78 9.15
N SER A 328 4.43 7.91 9.57
CA SER A 328 4.28 9.18 8.84
C SER A 328 5.41 9.50 7.88
N LEU A 329 6.57 8.82 7.97
CA LEU A 329 7.67 9.01 7.03
C LEU A 329 7.98 7.74 6.24
N VAL A 330 8.48 6.67 6.88
CA VAL A 330 9.00 5.51 6.15
C VAL A 330 7.92 4.83 5.34
N PHE A 331 6.79 4.50 5.95
CA PHE A 331 5.71 3.79 5.26
C PHE A 331 5.08 4.64 4.18
N LEU A 332 4.68 5.86 4.52
CA LEU A 332 4.03 6.76 3.57
C LEU A 332 4.90 7.06 2.36
N ILE A 333 6.16 7.44 2.57
CA ILE A 333 7.06 7.78 1.47
C ILE A 333 7.36 6.54 0.62
N THR A 334 7.57 5.39 1.24
CA THR A 334 7.80 4.13 0.52
C THR A 334 6.60 3.73 -0.33
N GLU A 335 5.39 3.78 0.23
CA GLU A 335 4.15 3.51 -0.50
C GLU A 335 3.89 4.50 -1.62
N THR A 336 4.25 5.77 -1.42
CA THR A 336 4.14 6.81 -2.46
C THR A 336 4.98 6.47 -3.70
N PHE A 337 6.22 6.04 -3.53
CA PHE A 337 7.08 5.66 -4.65
C PHE A 337 6.70 4.31 -5.26
N GLU A 338 6.23 3.36 -4.45
CA GLU A 338 5.68 2.11 -4.96
C GLU A 338 4.42 2.35 -5.78
N PHE A 339 3.51 3.20 -5.31
CA PHE A 339 2.31 3.60 -6.05
C PHE A 339 2.66 4.30 -7.37
N LEU A 340 3.64 5.21 -7.36
CA LEU A 340 4.13 5.87 -8.57
C LEU A 340 4.66 4.86 -9.60
N SER A 341 5.44 3.87 -9.17
CA SER A 341 5.92 2.80 -10.03
C SER A 341 4.77 2.00 -10.65
N ARG A 342 3.71 1.74 -9.89
CA ARG A 342 2.51 1.05 -10.37
C ARG A 342 1.68 1.90 -11.33
N LEU A 343 1.58 3.21 -11.12
CA LEU A 343 0.95 4.13 -12.09
C LEU A 343 1.69 4.10 -13.43
N TYR A 344 3.02 4.13 -13.39
CA TYR A 344 3.85 3.99 -14.60
C TYR A 344 3.60 2.65 -15.32
N GLN A 345 3.53 1.54 -14.59
CA GLN A 345 3.23 0.22 -15.16
C GLN A 345 1.81 0.15 -15.76
N ASN A 346 0.88 0.95 -15.25
CA ASN A 346 -0.48 1.10 -15.80
C ASN A 346 -0.58 2.17 -16.90
N GLY A 347 0.56 2.60 -17.45
CA GLY A 347 0.63 3.43 -18.65
C GLY A 347 0.80 4.93 -18.43
N LEU A 348 0.86 5.42 -17.19
CA LEU A 348 1.06 6.84 -16.89
C LEU A 348 2.55 7.21 -16.91
N PHE A 349 2.81 8.52 -17.10
CA PHE A 349 4.17 9.12 -16.96
C PHE A 349 5.23 8.53 -17.91
N GLN A 350 4.83 8.13 -19.11
CA GLN A 350 5.73 7.49 -20.09
C GLN A 350 6.90 8.36 -20.53
N ASP A 351 6.81 9.68 -20.39
CA ASP A 351 7.89 10.64 -20.67
C ASP A 351 8.58 11.13 -19.36
N GLY A 352 8.26 10.52 -18.21
CA GLY A 352 8.77 10.89 -16.90
C GLY A 352 7.82 11.74 -16.08
N VAL A 353 8.20 12.01 -14.83
CA VAL A 353 7.35 12.69 -13.85
C VAL A 353 8.16 13.59 -12.90
N LYS A 354 7.59 14.73 -12.54
CA LYS A 354 8.03 15.55 -11.41
C LYS A 354 7.25 15.13 -10.16
N VAL A 355 7.94 14.58 -9.18
CA VAL A 355 7.40 14.25 -7.86
C VAL A 355 7.65 15.39 -6.91
N SER A 356 6.61 15.88 -6.24
CA SER A 356 6.72 16.87 -5.16
C SER A 356 6.00 16.36 -3.94
N MET A 357 6.67 16.38 -2.79
CA MET A 357 6.11 16.03 -1.49
C MET A 357 6.40 17.17 -0.51
N THR A 358 5.37 17.74 0.07
CA THR A 358 5.52 18.79 1.07
C THR A 358 4.81 18.39 2.35
N LEU A 359 5.54 18.44 3.45
CA LEU A 359 5.05 18.19 4.79
C LEU A 359 4.83 19.53 5.50
N TYR A 360 3.60 19.80 5.91
CA TYR A 360 3.15 21.06 6.47
C TYR A 360 2.91 20.99 7.99
N ASN A 361 2.90 22.15 8.62
CA ASN A 361 2.58 22.35 10.04
C ASN A 361 3.51 21.56 10.98
N LEU A 362 4.84 21.72 10.77
CA LEU A 362 5.88 20.97 11.46
C LEU A 362 6.51 21.66 12.66
N LYS A 363 6.43 22.99 12.75
CA LYS A 363 7.12 23.75 13.77
C LYS A 363 6.90 23.19 15.17
N ASP A 364 7.99 23.10 15.92
CA ASP A 364 8.05 22.63 17.30
C ASP A 364 7.63 21.14 17.51
N ARG A 365 7.42 20.37 16.44
CA ARG A 365 7.16 18.93 16.56
C ARG A 365 8.41 18.17 17.00
N LYS A 366 8.16 17.14 17.80
CA LYS A 366 9.16 16.17 18.26
C LYS A 366 9.14 14.93 17.38
N LEU A 367 10.30 14.50 16.95
CA LEU A 367 10.44 13.23 16.24
C LEU A 367 10.25 12.07 17.23
N ARG A 368 9.45 11.08 16.84
CA ARG A 368 9.14 9.91 17.66
C ARG A 368 9.35 8.61 16.89
N ILE A 369 9.93 7.62 17.56
CA ILE A 369 9.99 6.24 17.08
C ILE A 369 8.68 5.55 17.47
N ASP A 370 7.97 5.02 16.48
CA ASP A 370 6.66 4.36 16.62
C ASP A 370 6.72 2.88 16.18
N ALA A 371 7.83 2.19 16.47
CA ALA A 371 7.99 0.76 16.24
C ALA A 371 8.16 -0.01 17.55
N LEU A 372 7.54 -1.17 17.64
CA LEU A 372 7.68 -2.08 18.79
C LEU A 372 9.14 -2.55 18.92
N GLY A 373 9.59 -2.67 20.17
CA GLY A 373 10.94 -3.15 20.50
C GLY A 373 12.07 -2.16 20.23
N ARG A 374 11.77 -0.93 19.83
CA ARG A 374 12.78 0.12 19.68
C ARG A 374 12.72 1.13 20.79
N MET A 375 13.90 1.51 21.30
CA MET A 375 13.99 2.48 22.39
C MET A 375 13.67 3.90 21.87
N PRO A 376 12.94 4.71 22.66
CA PRO A 376 12.75 6.12 22.34
C PRO A 376 14.08 6.88 22.35
N PHE A 377 14.10 8.05 21.73
CA PHE A 377 15.27 8.92 21.80
C PHE A 377 15.57 9.32 23.25
N SER A 378 16.84 9.40 23.60
CA SER A 378 17.30 9.83 24.92
C SER A 378 17.08 11.32 25.18
N TYR A 379 16.83 12.13 24.14
CA TYR A 379 16.49 13.55 24.22
C TYR A 379 15.52 13.91 23.09
N ASP A 380 14.77 14.99 23.31
CA ASP A 380 13.79 15.48 22.32
C ASP A 380 14.50 15.98 21.05
N ARG A 381 14.07 15.50 19.89
CA ARG A 381 14.50 15.97 18.58
C ARG A 381 13.39 16.83 17.99
N ILE A 382 13.60 18.14 17.97
CA ILE A 382 12.58 19.12 17.62
C ILE A 382 13.01 19.86 16.36
N THR A 383 12.08 20.12 15.45
CA THR A 383 12.33 20.95 14.27
C THR A 383 11.79 22.37 14.44
N GLY A 384 12.55 23.36 13.97
CA GLY A 384 12.08 24.73 13.81
C GLY A 384 11.46 25.03 12.44
N ALA A 385 11.42 24.03 11.53
CA ALA A 385 10.88 24.22 10.19
C ALA A 385 9.35 24.28 10.23
N GLU A 386 8.76 25.27 9.55
CA GLU A 386 7.30 25.34 9.38
C GLU A 386 6.81 24.25 8.42
N GLN A 387 7.57 24.00 7.35
CA GLN A 387 7.30 22.98 6.34
C GLN A 387 8.59 22.43 5.75
N ILE A 388 8.52 21.26 5.13
CA ILE A 388 9.62 20.65 4.40
C ILE A 388 9.09 20.25 3.01
N SER A 389 9.71 20.79 1.95
CA SER A 389 9.35 20.48 0.56
C SER A 389 10.48 19.72 -0.10
N LEU A 390 10.14 18.63 -0.75
CA LEU A 390 11.03 17.72 -1.45
C LEU A 390 10.52 17.59 -2.88
N THR A 391 11.41 17.74 -3.86
CA THR A 391 11.04 17.65 -5.28
C THR A 391 12.12 16.93 -6.05
N GLN A 392 11.72 16.01 -6.92
CA GLN A 392 12.60 15.24 -7.80
C GLN A 392 11.95 15.06 -9.16
N ASN A 393 12.73 15.20 -10.22
CA ASN A 393 12.33 14.78 -11.57
C ASN A 393 12.84 13.36 -11.78
N LEU A 394 11.96 12.48 -12.24
CA LEU A 394 12.29 11.08 -12.53
C LEU A 394 12.01 10.80 -14.00
N ASN A 395 12.98 10.20 -14.68
CA ASN A 395 12.75 9.62 -15.98
C ASN A 395 12.06 8.26 -15.88
N PRO A 396 11.56 7.67 -16.97
CA PRO A 396 10.85 6.38 -16.95
C PRO A 396 11.62 5.25 -16.25
N ASP A 397 12.91 5.13 -16.51
CA ASP A 397 13.75 4.08 -15.91
C ASP A 397 13.88 4.29 -14.39
N GLU A 398 14.05 5.53 -13.96
CA GLU A 398 14.14 5.87 -12.52
C GLU A 398 12.86 5.63 -11.76
N ILE A 399 11.69 5.81 -12.39
CA ILE A 399 10.39 5.48 -11.78
C ILE A 399 10.34 4.01 -11.38
N LEU A 400 10.82 3.12 -12.25
CA LEU A 400 10.82 1.68 -11.99
C LEU A 400 11.93 1.22 -11.03
N THR A 401 13.10 1.86 -11.09
CA THR A 401 14.33 1.30 -10.51
C THR A 401 14.81 2.02 -9.28
N ASN A 402 14.54 3.32 -9.18
CA ASN A 402 15.14 4.18 -8.15
C ASN A 402 14.12 4.64 -7.08
N GLY A 403 12.86 4.20 -7.16
CA GLY A 403 11.82 4.65 -6.24
C GLY A 403 12.20 4.53 -4.76
N LEU A 404 12.76 3.38 -4.35
CA LEU A 404 13.23 3.19 -2.98
C LEU A 404 14.38 4.11 -2.61
N ALA A 405 15.35 4.30 -3.51
CA ALA A 405 16.51 5.14 -3.26
C ALA A 405 16.12 6.62 -3.15
N VAL A 406 15.22 7.09 -4.03
CA VAL A 406 14.66 8.46 -3.96
C VAL A 406 13.83 8.63 -2.70
N GLY A 407 12.97 7.68 -2.38
CA GLY A 407 12.21 7.67 -1.12
C GLY A 407 13.11 7.72 0.11
N ASN A 408 14.21 6.97 0.10
CA ASN A 408 15.23 6.99 1.15
C ASN A 408 15.82 8.40 1.33
N GLN A 409 16.22 9.05 0.23
CA GLN A 409 16.74 10.42 0.26
C GLN A 409 15.71 11.40 0.81
N PHE A 410 14.43 11.24 0.47
CA PHE A 410 13.35 12.06 0.99
C PHE A 410 13.19 11.87 2.50
N ILE A 411 13.19 10.62 2.98
CA ILE A 411 13.11 10.32 4.42
C ILE A 411 14.29 10.95 5.16
N LEU A 412 15.52 10.75 4.68
CA LEU A 412 16.72 11.31 5.28
C LEU A 412 16.70 12.84 5.32
N SER A 413 16.19 13.48 4.26
CA SER A 413 16.06 14.94 4.21
C SER A 413 15.09 15.49 5.24
N VAL A 414 14.02 14.75 5.55
CA VAL A 414 13.10 15.12 6.65
C VAL A 414 13.77 14.89 8.00
N LEU A 415 14.42 13.74 8.21
CA LEU A 415 15.08 13.40 9.47
C LEU A 415 16.21 14.35 9.82
N ASP A 416 16.93 14.88 8.81
CA ASP A 416 17.96 15.92 8.98
C ASP A 416 17.41 17.17 9.67
N LYS A 417 16.16 17.58 9.38
CA LYS A 417 15.50 18.74 10.02
C LYS A 417 15.20 18.52 11.50
N PHE A 418 15.34 17.30 11.99
CA PHE A 418 15.23 16.92 13.41
C PHE A 418 16.60 16.57 14.02
N ALA A 419 17.71 16.91 13.34
CA ALA A 419 19.07 16.54 13.72
C ALA A 419 19.22 15.01 13.97
N TYR A 420 18.54 14.20 13.14
CA TYR A 420 18.65 12.73 13.16
C TYR A 420 19.15 12.25 11.81
N ASN A 421 20.40 11.80 11.76
CA ASN A 421 21.10 11.40 10.54
C ASN A 421 21.49 9.91 10.64
N PRO A 422 20.50 8.99 10.49
CA PRO A 422 20.78 7.56 10.48
C PRO A 422 21.52 7.17 9.18
N PRO A 423 22.27 6.05 9.19
CA PRO A 423 22.86 5.52 7.96
C PRO A 423 21.76 5.25 6.91
N PRO A 424 21.98 5.61 5.63
CA PRO A 424 21.00 5.39 4.56
C PRO A 424 20.55 3.92 4.43
N GLU A 425 21.47 2.98 4.67
CA GLU A 425 21.20 1.53 4.60
C GLU A 425 20.18 1.09 5.66
N MET A 426 20.15 1.75 6.81
CA MET A 426 19.19 1.47 7.86
C MET A 426 17.76 1.82 7.42
N ILE A 427 17.58 3.00 6.81
CA ILE A 427 16.29 3.43 6.28
C ILE A 427 15.87 2.53 5.12
N LEU A 428 16.79 2.20 4.21
CA LEU A 428 16.54 1.29 3.10
C LEU A 428 16.10 -0.10 3.60
N GLY A 429 16.71 -0.59 4.67
CA GLY A 429 16.29 -1.82 5.35
C GLY A 429 14.83 -1.74 5.81
N TRP A 430 14.43 -0.65 6.46
CA TRP A 430 13.04 -0.45 6.91
C TRP A 430 12.03 -0.36 5.76
N GLN A 431 12.40 0.29 4.65
CA GLN A 431 11.57 0.34 3.45
C GLN A 431 11.37 -1.05 2.83
N LYS A 432 12.46 -1.85 2.74
CA LYS A 432 12.40 -3.23 2.24
C LYS A 432 11.59 -4.13 3.16
N ASP A 433 11.76 -4.00 4.48
CA ASP A 433 10.97 -4.75 5.47
C ASP A 433 9.48 -4.42 5.37
N TRP A 434 9.14 -3.16 5.10
CA TRP A 434 7.76 -2.73 4.89
C TRP A 434 7.16 -3.36 3.63
N LEU A 435 7.83 -3.22 2.47
CA LEU A 435 7.36 -3.79 1.20
C LEU A 435 7.33 -5.32 1.21
N GLY A 436 8.26 -5.95 1.92
CA GLY A 436 8.28 -7.41 2.12
C GLY A 436 7.27 -7.93 3.13
N GLY A 437 6.48 -7.06 3.78
CA GLY A 437 5.56 -7.44 4.85
C GLY A 437 6.25 -8.04 6.09
N THR A 438 7.57 -7.80 6.24
CA THR A 438 8.39 -8.35 7.34
C THR A 438 8.53 -7.38 8.50
N PHE A 439 8.06 -6.15 8.35
CA PHE A 439 8.12 -5.15 9.41
C PHE A 439 7.29 -5.57 10.63
N GLN A 440 7.88 -5.50 11.81
CA GLN A 440 7.18 -5.75 13.09
C GLN A 440 6.69 -4.39 13.63
N HIS A 441 5.37 -4.26 13.72
CA HIS A 441 4.71 -3.12 14.39
C HIS A 441 4.71 -3.28 15.90
#